data_14f5ff5c26eb2f31bc239fe052a8d42a
#
_entry.id   14f5ff5c26eb2f31bc239fe052a8d42a
#
_cell.length_a   1.000
_cell.length_b   1.000
_cell.length_c   1.000
_cell.angle_alpha   90.00
_cell.angle_beta   90.00
_cell.angle_gamma   90.00
#
_symmetry.space_group_name_H-M   'P 1'
#
loop_
_entity.id
_entity.type
_entity.pdbx_description
1 polymer ?
#
loop_
_entity_poly.entity_id
_entity_poly.type
_entity_poly.pdbx_seq_one_letter_code
_entity_poly.pdbx_strand_id
1 'polypeptide(L)'
;MASEPRPTEQRLPRGPSALDPEDRARLHRQRIQDAFVALVAERGLPDTSIRDICAGARVAPRDLYAQYPGKLELLLGTCDAIVRDACDAVAAARRSTAAPSDVATAIAAVLKPLAQQAAARPAHAHLVLVDVFAAGAAGPSYRRGLVARLRALLTEALSDLPAPAGLSEASLWVVAAGSLQAFERRVRASKARSLVKASDELASWGATYLTATPLPLPKPGRPTPLADAPSRSRGLPRNVQRLPRQFVVPHQRDRILHAVTTLAAREGYADIGIPAIATEAQISIRTFYQHFSSKHEAFTAVYDLAFGKLFARTWAAAAAQSSWSDAVREGVRAWVGYVAKEPDLARFGFSDMLTIGREAVEKVDDAYYAFGDLFGRGRPGDHEVSELVSYAIAGGIAGLVATWVADGHAVDVQQLAPHLTYAVLAPAIGDAEALHVSGLAPVPVVVPVPEPVNDGQRVAAAFAALVAEKGYAATTLKQAARRAKVDVAVVGEYFDTPADCALQALDAWTDRTFAAMAAAFASAPRDGALAVHRAL
;
A
#
# COMPACT_ATOMS: atom_id res chain seq x y z
N MET A 1 -21.00 29.42 14.38
CA MET A 1 -21.03 29.29 12.91
C MET A 1 -20.32 30.52 12.35
N ALA A 2 -19.02 30.40 12.07
CA ALA A 2 -18.27 31.46 11.42
C ALA A 2 -18.31 31.16 9.91
N SER A 3 -18.87 32.08 9.15
CA SER A 3 -18.98 32.08 7.69
C SER A 3 -17.57 32.06 7.09
N GLU A 4 -17.28 31.04 6.27
CA GLU A 4 -16.05 31.03 5.45
C GLU A 4 -16.01 32.30 4.56
N PRO A 5 -14.86 32.93 4.41
CA PRO A 5 -14.74 34.08 3.52
C PRO A 5 -14.98 33.61 2.07
N ARG A 6 -15.94 34.21 1.41
CA ARG A 6 -16.22 34.03 -0.02
C ARG A 6 -14.94 34.38 -0.82
N PRO A 7 -14.60 33.59 -1.86
CA PRO A 7 -13.46 33.89 -2.73
C PRO A 7 -13.58 35.32 -3.26
N THR A 8 -12.52 36.07 -3.13
CA THR A 8 -12.42 37.46 -3.56
C THR A 8 -12.83 37.59 -5.01
N GLU A 9 -13.83 38.41 -5.30
CA GLU A 9 -14.33 38.77 -6.63
C GLU A 9 -13.28 39.55 -7.42
N GLN A 10 -12.25 38.91 -7.95
CA GLN A 10 -11.42 39.51 -8.97
C GLN A 10 -12.15 39.47 -10.32
N ARG A 11 -12.90 40.53 -10.63
CA ARG A 11 -13.41 40.75 -12.00
C ARG A 11 -12.21 40.95 -12.92
N LEU A 12 -12.13 40.13 -13.95
CA LEU A 12 -11.19 40.41 -15.06
C LEU A 12 -11.50 41.78 -15.64
N PRO A 13 -10.51 42.64 -15.95
CA PRO A 13 -10.71 43.90 -16.61
C PRO A 13 -11.46 43.71 -17.93
N ARG A 14 -12.50 44.53 -18.21
CA ARG A 14 -13.16 44.58 -19.49
C ARG A 14 -12.24 45.33 -20.47
N GLY A 15 -11.67 44.62 -21.44
CA GLY A 15 -10.79 45.20 -22.46
C GLY A 15 -9.73 44.17 -22.93
N PRO A 16 -8.85 44.51 -23.90
CA PRO A 16 -7.72 43.64 -24.23
C PRO A 16 -6.87 43.45 -23.01
N SER A 17 -6.96 42.23 -22.45
CA SER A 17 -6.35 41.86 -21.18
C SER A 17 -4.82 41.98 -21.25
N ALA A 18 -4.22 42.70 -20.33
CA ALA A 18 -2.77 42.79 -20.14
C ALA A 18 -2.13 41.46 -19.67
N LEU A 19 -2.94 40.39 -19.49
CA LEU A 19 -2.45 39.05 -19.09
C LEU A 19 -1.98 38.30 -20.32
N ASP A 20 -0.81 37.69 -20.19
CA ASP A 20 -0.28 36.68 -21.12
C ASP A 20 -1.34 35.57 -21.35
N PRO A 21 -1.43 35.02 -22.58
CA PRO A 21 -2.30 33.89 -22.87
C PRO A 21 -2.14 32.71 -21.90
N GLU A 22 -0.93 32.40 -21.46
CA GLU A 22 -0.65 31.35 -20.49
C GLU A 22 -1.18 31.65 -19.08
N ASP A 23 -1.02 32.89 -18.62
CA ASP A 23 -1.55 33.34 -17.33
C ASP A 23 -3.08 33.34 -17.33
N ARG A 24 -3.71 33.70 -18.45
CA ARG A 24 -5.16 33.63 -18.62
C ARG A 24 -5.63 32.17 -18.57
N ALA A 25 -4.96 31.28 -19.28
CA ALA A 25 -5.30 29.86 -19.29
C ALA A 25 -5.14 29.24 -17.87
N ARG A 26 -4.10 29.62 -17.13
CA ARG A 26 -3.89 29.20 -15.75
C ARG A 26 -5.01 29.70 -14.83
N LEU A 27 -5.41 30.97 -14.93
CA LEU A 27 -6.49 31.54 -14.15
C LEU A 27 -7.85 30.88 -14.48
N HIS A 28 -8.12 30.61 -15.76
CA HIS A 28 -9.34 29.90 -16.17
C HIS A 28 -9.34 28.47 -15.58
N ARG A 29 -8.21 27.76 -15.64
CA ARG A 29 -8.07 26.43 -15.08
C ARG A 29 -8.38 26.41 -13.59
N GLN A 30 -7.80 27.31 -12.82
CA GLN A 30 -8.05 27.41 -11.39
C GLN A 30 -9.53 27.68 -11.10
N ARG A 31 -10.16 28.64 -11.80
CA ARG A 31 -11.60 28.94 -11.62
C ARG A 31 -12.50 27.75 -11.96
N ILE A 32 -12.17 27.00 -13.00
CA ILE A 32 -12.90 25.80 -13.39
C ILE A 32 -12.78 24.74 -12.28
N GLN A 33 -11.57 24.51 -11.76
CA GLN A 33 -11.31 23.55 -10.70
C GLN A 33 -12.00 23.94 -9.39
N ASP A 34 -11.92 25.22 -8.98
CA ASP A 34 -12.58 25.72 -7.76
C ASP A 34 -14.10 25.58 -7.84
N ALA A 35 -14.70 25.98 -8.98
CA ALA A 35 -16.13 25.83 -9.21
C ALA A 35 -16.55 24.34 -9.23
N PHE A 36 -15.73 23.48 -9.83
CA PHE A 36 -15.98 22.05 -9.88
C PHE A 36 -15.98 21.43 -8.48
N VAL A 37 -14.94 21.69 -7.67
CA VAL A 37 -14.87 21.19 -6.28
C VAL A 37 -16.08 21.67 -5.46
N ALA A 38 -16.45 22.95 -5.57
CA ALA A 38 -17.58 23.51 -4.83
C ALA A 38 -18.91 22.84 -5.21
N LEU A 39 -19.15 22.65 -6.51
CA LEU A 39 -20.39 22.03 -7.02
C LEU A 39 -20.46 20.53 -6.65
N VAL A 40 -19.35 19.81 -6.76
CA VAL A 40 -19.31 18.39 -6.37
C VAL A 40 -19.54 18.23 -4.86
N ALA A 41 -18.98 19.12 -4.05
CA ALA A 41 -19.21 19.10 -2.60
C ALA A 41 -20.67 19.42 -2.22
N GLU A 42 -21.37 20.25 -3.02
CA GLU A 42 -22.77 20.63 -2.80
C GLU A 42 -23.78 19.55 -3.25
N ARG A 43 -23.55 18.94 -4.42
CA ARG A 43 -24.56 18.12 -5.13
C ARG A 43 -24.09 16.70 -5.44
N GLY A 44 -22.80 16.42 -5.27
CA GLY A 44 -22.17 15.20 -5.75
C GLY A 44 -21.77 15.26 -7.23
N LEU A 45 -20.86 14.37 -7.60
CA LEU A 45 -20.33 14.30 -8.97
C LEU A 45 -21.40 13.96 -10.02
N PRO A 46 -22.35 13.02 -9.82
CA PRO A 46 -23.37 12.69 -10.82
C PRO A 46 -24.21 13.91 -11.23
N ASP A 47 -24.64 14.71 -10.27
CA ASP A 47 -25.57 15.84 -10.45
C ASP A 47 -24.87 17.16 -10.84
N THR A 48 -23.54 17.13 -11.01
CA THR A 48 -22.76 18.29 -11.46
C THR A 48 -22.59 18.26 -12.97
N SER A 49 -23.21 19.20 -13.70
CA SER A 49 -23.09 19.29 -15.16
C SER A 49 -21.97 20.24 -15.61
N ILE A 50 -21.45 20.03 -16.82
CA ILE A 50 -20.46 20.95 -17.44
C ILE A 50 -21.03 22.37 -17.53
N ARG A 51 -22.33 22.52 -17.78
CA ARG A 51 -23.01 23.84 -17.84
C ARG A 51 -22.92 24.56 -16.49
N ASP A 52 -23.18 23.83 -15.39
CA ASP A 52 -23.13 24.41 -14.04
C ASP A 52 -21.70 24.81 -13.68
N ILE A 53 -20.72 23.98 -14.06
CA ILE A 53 -19.30 24.28 -13.84
C ILE A 53 -18.91 25.56 -14.60
N CYS A 54 -19.27 25.68 -15.88
CA CYS A 54 -18.99 26.88 -16.67
C CYS A 54 -19.63 28.12 -16.06
N ALA A 55 -20.88 28.02 -15.59
CA ALA A 55 -21.58 29.11 -14.94
C ALA A 55 -20.90 29.50 -13.61
N GLY A 56 -20.56 28.54 -12.76
CA GLY A 56 -19.85 28.77 -11.50
C GLY A 56 -18.46 29.37 -11.69
N ALA A 57 -17.71 28.87 -12.67
CA ALA A 57 -16.37 29.36 -13.02
C ALA A 57 -16.40 30.70 -13.78
N ARG A 58 -17.54 31.11 -14.30
CA ARG A 58 -17.69 32.28 -15.19
C ARG A 58 -16.78 32.20 -16.44
N VAL A 59 -16.74 31.02 -17.07
CA VAL A 59 -15.97 30.73 -18.28
C VAL A 59 -16.92 30.27 -19.41
N ALA A 60 -16.53 30.49 -20.66
CA ALA A 60 -17.27 29.92 -21.76
C ALA A 60 -17.03 28.41 -21.89
N PRO A 61 -18.03 27.61 -22.35
CA PRO A 61 -17.84 26.15 -22.53
C PRO A 61 -16.63 25.81 -23.41
N ARG A 62 -16.34 26.58 -24.45
CA ARG A 62 -15.17 26.37 -25.30
C ARG A 62 -13.86 26.47 -24.53
N ASP A 63 -13.78 27.37 -23.53
CA ASP A 63 -12.56 27.57 -22.74
C ASP A 63 -12.36 26.41 -21.73
N LEU A 64 -13.45 25.80 -21.27
CA LEU A 64 -13.39 24.56 -20.49
C LEU A 64 -12.95 23.40 -21.38
N TYR A 65 -13.58 23.20 -22.54
CA TYR A 65 -13.22 22.11 -23.45
C TYR A 65 -11.80 22.24 -24.05
N ALA A 66 -11.27 23.46 -24.14
CA ALA A 66 -9.89 23.70 -24.53
C ALA A 66 -8.88 23.16 -23.49
N GLN A 67 -9.29 22.96 -22.23
CA GLN A 67 -8.43 22.47 -21.13
C GLN A 67 -8.76 21.05 -20.71
N TYR A 68 -10.02 20.65 -20.79
CA TYR A 68 -10.53 19.36 -20.37
C TYR A 68 -11.50 18.81 -21.42
N PRO A 69 -11.14 17.72 -22.12
CA PRO A 69 -12.00 17.12 -23.15
C PRO A 69 -13.38 16.70 -22.63
N GLY A 70 -13.46 16.37 -21.34
CA GLY A 70 -14.69 15.95 -20.70
C GLY A 70 -14.66 16.06 -19.17
N LYS A 71 -15.75 15.58 -18.55
CA LYS A 71 -15.93 15.62 -17.09
C LYS A 71 -14.95 14.69 -16.37
N LEU A 72 -14.58 13.58 -16.99
CA LEU A 72 -13.59 12.63 -16.44
C LEU A 72 -12.20 13.27 -16.37
N GLU A 73 -11.76 13.89 -17.46
CA GLU A 73 -10.45 14.56 -17.52
C GLU A 73 -10.40 15.77 -16.58
N LEU A 74 -11.53 16.47 -16.41
CA LEU A 74 -11.65 17.54 -15.42
C LEU A 74 -11.52 17.00 -13.99
N LEU A 75 -12.19 15.88 -13.67
CA LEU A 75 -12.10 15.23 -12.37
C LEU A 75 -10.64 14.83 -12.08
N LEU A 76 -10.03 14.05 -12.96
CA LEU A 76 -8.67 13.54 -12.75
C LEU A 76 -7.65 14.69 -12.73
N GLY A 77 -7.77 15.67 -13.62
CA GLY A 77 -6.88 16.83 -13.65
C GLY A 77 -7.04 17.75 -12.43
N THR A 78 -8.23 17.84 -11.85
CA THR A 78 -8.47 18.57 -10.59
C THR A 78 -7.86 17.78 -9.41
N CYS A 79 -8.08 16.48 -9.36
CA CYS A 79 -7.44 15.61 -8.35
C CYS A 79 -5.90 15.72 -8.41
N ASP A 80 -5.32 15.71 -9.61
CA ASP A 80 -3.86 15.86 -9.78
C ASP A 80 -3.34 17.22 -9.32
N ALA A 81 -4.08 18.30 -9.51
CA ALA A 81 -3.72 19.61 -8.99
C ALA A 81 -3.73 19.63 -7.46
N ILE A 82 -4.79 19.11 -6.85
CA ILE A 82 -4.92 19.01 -5.37
C ILE A 82 -3.78 18.15 -4.77
N VAL A 83 -3.48 17.01 -5.39
CA VAL A 83 -2.40 16.12 -4.93
C VAL A 83 -1.03 16.79 -5.05
N ARG A 84 -0.81 17.55 -6.13
CA ARG A 84 0.43 18.33 -6.29
C ARG A 84 0.59 19.35 -5.18
N ASP A 85 -0.44 20.15 -4.91
CA ASP A 85 -0.45 21.11 -3.81
C ASP A 85 -0.17 20.45 -2.46
N ALA A 86 -0.72 19.26 -2.23
CA ALA A 86 -0.49 18.49 -1.02
C ALA A 86 0.97 17.98 -0.92
N CYS A 87 1.56 17.52 -2.01
CA CYS A 87 2.98 17.14 -2.08
C CYS A 87 3.90 18.35 -1.85
N ASP A 88 3.57 19.51 -2.43
CA ASP A 88 4.32 20.75 -2.23
C ASP A 88 4.26 21.21 -0.76
N ALA A 89 3.12 21.03 -0.10
CA ALA A 89 2.98 21.30 1.33
C ALA A 89 3.86 20.37 2.19
N VAL A 90 3.93 19.08 1.85
CA VAL A 90 4.86 18.13 2.51
C VAL A 90 6.31 18.58 2.32
N ALA A 91 6.71 18.90 1.10
CA ALA A 91 8.06 19.36 0.80
C ALA A 91 8.41 20.67 1.54
N ALA A 92 7.46 21.61 1.62
CA ALA A 92 7.65 22.86 2.36
C ALA A 92 7.78 22.61 3.88
N ALA A 93 6.94 21.76 4.46
CA ALA A 93 7.01 21.39 5.86
C ALA A 93 8.35 20.74 6.21
N ARG A 94 8.83 19.80 5.39
CA ARG A 94 10.13 19.13 5.59
C ARG A 94 11.30 20.11 5.53
N ARG A 95 11.28 21.08 4.62
CA ARG A 95 12.33 22.12 4.56
C ARG A 95 12.35 23.08 5.75
N SER A 96 11.20 23.29 6.41
CA SER A 96 11.07 24.21 7.55
C SER A 96 11.27 23.55 8.91
N THR A 97 11.36 22.21 8.95
CA THR A 97 11.50 21.44 10.20
C THR A 97 12.91 20.86 10.28
N ALA A 98 13.41 20.61 11.50
CA ALA A 98 14.66 19.89 11.71
C ALA A 98 14.60 18.49 11.08
N ALA A 99 15.75 17.96 10.68
CA ALA A 99 15.85 16.59 10.18
C ALA A 99 15.22 15.58 11.17
N PRO A 100 14.52 14.55 10.69
CA PRO A 100 13.87 13.59 11.58
C PRO A 100 14.91 12.83 12.41
N SER A 101 14.60 12.62 13.69
CA SER A 101 15.48 11.90 14.62
C SER A 101 15.27 10.40 14.58
N ASP A 102 14.09 9.94 14.18
CA ASP A 102 13.67 8.55 14.14
C ASP A 102 12.60 8.31 13.07
N VAL A 103 12.25 7.02 12.86
CA VAL A 103 11.29 6.62 11.82
C VAL A 103 9.89 7.17 12.07
N ALA A 104 9.45 7.28 13.32
CA ALA A 104 8.13 7.84 13.62
C ALA A 104 8.06 9.32 13.21
N THR A 105 9.11 10.10 13.53
CA THR A 105 9.18 11.51 13.14
C THR A 105 9.32 11.68 11.62
N ALA A 106 10.03 10.79 10.92
CA ALA A 106 10.11 10.79 9.46
C ALA A 106 8.76 10.54 8.80
N ILE A 107 8.01 9.53 9.27
CA ILE A 107 6.66 9.24 8.76
C ILE A 107 5.70 10.40 9.11
N ALA A 108 5.76 10.93 10.32
CA ALA A 108 4.95 12.06 10.74
C ALA A 108 5.20 13.32 9.90
N ALA A 109 6.45 13.56 9.47
CA ALA A 109 6.81 14.66 8.58
C ALA A 109 6.12 14.59 7.20
N VAL A 110 5.62 13.43 6.80
CA VAL A 110 4.81 13.24 5.59
C VAL A 110 3.32 13.25 5.90
N LEU A 111 2.88 12.43 6.87
CA LEU A 111 1.44 12.24 7.11
C LEU A 111 0.77 13.47 7.72
N LYS A 112 1.46 14.22 8.59
CA LYS A 112 0.89 15.38 9.30
C LYS A 112 0.54 16.54 8.37
N PRO A 113 1.42 16.99 7.45
CA PRO A 113 1.06 18.02 6.47
C PRO A 113 -0.10 17.59 5.57
N LEU A 114 -0.15 16.32 5.13
CA LEU A 114 -1.28 15.77 4.35
C LEU A 114 -2.59 15.82 5.15
N ALA A 115 -2.55 15.44 6.42
CA ALA A 115 -3.70 15.51 7.32
C ALA A 115 -4.18 16.96 7.55
N GLN A 116 -3.24 17.90 7.72
CA GLN A 116 -3.53 19.33 7.85
C GLN A 116 -4.20 19.90 6.60
N GLN A 117 -3.69 19.56 5.41
CA GLN A 117 -4.31 19.96 4.14
C GLN A 117 -5.73 19.38 4.00
N ALA A 118 -5.92 18.11 4.31
CA ALA A 118 -7.25 17.47 4.27
C ALA A 118 -8.22 18.10 5.28
N ALA A 119 -7.75 18.46 6.46
CA ALA A 119 -8.54 19.13 7.49
C ALA A 119 -8.91 20.57 7.12
N ALA A 120 -7.98 21.29 6.48
CA ALA A 120 -8.19 22.68 6.03
C ALA A 120 -9.10 22.78 4.80
N ARG A 121 -9.05 21.78 3.91
CA ARG A 121 -9.80 21.76 2.64
C ARG A 121 -10.58 20.45 2.49
N PRO A 122 -11.61 20.18 3.31
CA PRO A 122 -12.28 18.87 3.33
C PRO A 122 -12.96 18.50 2.01
N ALA A 123 -13.48 19.48 1.25
CA ALA A 123 -14.06 19.24 -0.07
C ALA A 123 -13.01 18.74 -1.08
N HIS A 124 -11.80 19.28 -1.05
CA HIS A 124 -10.68 18.83 -1.90
C HIS A 124 -10.26 17.40 -1.51
N ALA A 125 -10.14 17.13 -0.22
CA ALA A 125 -9.82 15.79 0.26
C ALA A 125 -10.91 14.78 -0.12
N HIS A 126 -12.19 15.16 -0.03
CA HIS A 126 -13.31 14.31 -0.43
C HIS A 126 -13.28 14.00 -1.93
N LEU A 127 -13.02 14.99 -2.77
CA LEU A 127 -12.92 14.79 -4.22
C LEU A 127 -11.84 13.75 -4.57
N VAL A 128 -10.64 13.88 -3.98
CA VAL A 128 -9.49 13.02 -4.27
C VAL A 128 -9.63 11.61 -3.67
N LEU A 129 -10.17 11.49 -2.46
CA LEU A 129 -10.17 10.24 -1.70
C LEU A 129 -11.49 9.46 -1.80
N VAL A 130 -12.57 10.11 -2.23
CA VAL A 130 -13.91 9.51 -2.27
C VAL A 130 -14.56 9.63 -3.64
N ASP A 131 -14.71 10.86 -4.15
CA ASP A 131 -15.47 11.07 -5.40
C ASP A 131 -14.73 10.56 -6.64
N VAL A 132 -13.39 10.39 -6.57
CA VAL A 132 -12.57 9.85 -7.67
C VAL A 132 -13.02 8.46 -8.11
N PHE A 133 -13.65 7.67 -7.23
CA PHE A 133 -14.17 6.36 -7.58
C PHE A 133 -15.35 6.41 -8.57
N ALA A 134 -16.06 7.55 -8.65
CA ALA A 134 -17.07 7.77 -9.67
C ALA A 134 -16.48 7.93 -11.10
N ALA A 135 -15.16 7.96 -11.24
CA ALA A 135 -14.46 7.82 -12.52
C ALA A 135 -14.49 6.39 -13.10
N GLY A 136 -15.26 5.46 -12.52
CA GLY A 136 -15.33 4.08 -12.95
C GLY A 136 -13.96 3.38 -12.82
N ALA A 137 -13.53 2.63 -13.83
CA ALA A 137 -12.26 1.89 -13.79
C ALA A 137 -11.01 2.77 -13.57
N ALA A 138 -11.07 4.06 -13.87
CA ALA A 138 -9.97 4.99 -13.62
C ALA A 138 -9.79 5.28 -12.12
N GLY A 139 -10.85 5.24 -11.30
CA GLY A 139 -10.80 5.54 -9.88
C GLY A 139 -9.87 4.63 -9.08
N PRO A 140 -10.05 3.30 -9.09
CA PRO A 140 -9.13 2.37 -8.45
C PRO A 140 -7.68 2.47 -8.94
N SER A 141 -7.49 2.74 -10.25
CA SER A 141 -6.16 2.98 -10.82
C SER A 141 -5.52 4.25 -10.25
N TYR A 142 -6.30 5.32 -10.15
CA TYR A 142 -5.87 6.58 -9.55
C TYR A 142 -5.46 6.39 -8.08
N ARG A 143 -6.27 5.66 -7.31
CA ARG A 143 -5.96 5.32 -5.92
C ARG A 143 -4.63 4.58 -5.77
N ARG A 144 -4.33 3.60 -6.63
CA ARG A 144 -3.03 2.93 -6.64
C ARG A 144 -1.88 3.92 -6.88
N GLY A 145 -2.10 4.90 -7.77
CA GLY A 145 -1.16 6.01 -7.99
C GLY A 145 -0.94 6.85 -6.72
N LEU A 146 -1.99 7.11 -5.92
CA LEU A 146 -1.85 7.81 -4.64
C LEU A 146 -1.02 7.02 -3.64
N VAL A 147 -1.24 5.70 -3.52
CA VAL A 147 -0.41 4.83 -2.66
C VAL A 147 1.05 4.86 -3.10
N ALA A 148 1.32 4.77 -4.40
CA ALA A 148 2.69 4.84 -4.93
C ALA A 148 3.36 6.19 -4.63
N ARG A 149 2.64 7.31 -4.77
CA ARG A 149 3.14 8.65 -4.41
C ARG A 149 3.42 8.79 -2.91
N LEU A 150 2.49 8.32 -2.07
CA LEU A 150 2.69 8.34 -0.62
C LEU A 150 3.89 7.49 -0.21
N ARG A 151 4.06 6.31 -0.80
CA ARG A 151 5.23 5.46 -0.60
C ARG A 151 6.53 6.19 -0.98
N ALA A 152 6.56 6.88 -2.11
CA ALA A 152 7.73 7.65 -2.54
C ALA A 152 8.08 8.77 -1.54
N LEU A 153 7.08 9.53 -1.05
CA LEU A 153 7.29 10.57 -0.04
C LEU A 153 7.82 9.98 1.28
N LEU A 154 7.30 8.82 1.71
CA LEU A 154 7.79 8.12 2.90
C LEU A 154 9.23 7.62 2.70
N THR A 155 9.55 7.05 1.54
CA THR A 155 10.93 6.62 1.22
C THR A 155 11.90 7.79 1.28
N GLU A 156 11.54 8.93 0.71
CA GLU A 156 12.35 10.14 0.74
C GLU A 156 12.54 10.68 2.17
N ALA A 157 11.47 10.70 2.98
CA ALA A 157 11.57 11.14 4.37
C ALA A 157 12.44 10.21 5.24
N LEU A 158 12.40 8.91 4.97
CA LEU A 158 13.23 7.92 5.66
C LEU A 158 14.70 8.00 5.25
N SER A 159 15.01 8.47 4.04
CA SER A 159 16.40 8.67 3.60
C SER A 159 17.12 9.83 4.29
N ASP A 160 16.38 10.73 4.96
CA ASP A 160 16.94 11.82 5.75
C ASP A 160 17.41 11.38 7.15
N LEU A 161 17.18 10.11 7.53
CA LEU A 161 17.60 9.60 8.82
C LEU A 161 19.12 9.41 8.89
N PRO A 162 19.75 9.73 10.04
CA PRO A 162 21.21 9.70 10.19
C PRO A 162 21.81 8.28 10.14
N ALA A 163 21.01 7.25 10.35
CA ALA A 163 21.40 5.84 10.20
C ALA A 163 20.46 5.16 9.21
N PRO A 164 20.90 4.15 8.46
CA PRO A 164 20.05 3.42 7.53
C PRO A 164 19.02 2.57 8.28
N ALA A 165 18.10 3.22 8.99
CA ALA A 165 16.93 2.60 9.57
C ALA A 165 15.84 2.62 8.50
N GLY A 166 15.56 1.48 7.88
CA GLY A 166 14.61 1.37 6.78
C GLY A 166 13.40 0.49 7.14
N LEU A 167 12.26 0.88 6.64
CA LEU A 167 11.13 -0.04 6.50
C LEU A 167 11.42 -0.99 5.34
N SER A 168 11.04 -2.27 5.47
CA SER A 168 11.07 -3.19 4.34
C SER A 168 10.14 -2.68 3.23
N GLU A 169 10.37 -3.12 1.99
CA GLU A 169 9.51 -2.73 0.87
C GLU A 169 8.05 -3.09 1.14
N ALA A 170 7.79 -4.28 1.68
CA ALA A 170 6.45 -4.73 2.05
C ALA A 170 5.83 -3.85 3.15
N SER A 171 6.60 -3.55 4.22
CA SER A 171 6.13 -2.71 5.32
C SER A 171 5.80 -1.29 4.85
N LEU A 172 6.65 -0.74 3.99
CA LEU A 172 6.43 0.59 3.41
C LEU A 172 5.15 0.64 2.55
N TRP A 173 4.87 -0.44 1.79
CA TRP A 173 3.60 -0.59 1.08
C TRP A 173 2.40 -0.63 2.03
N VAL A 174 2.49 -1.44 3.09
CA VAL A 174 1.40 -1.61 4.07
C VAL A 174 1.14 -0.29 4.81
N VAL A 175 2.19 0.42 5.23
CA VAL A 175 2.07 1.72 5.90
C VAL A 175 1.45 2.76 4.96
N ALA A 176 1.89 2.86 3.72
CA ALA A 176 1.35 3.81 2.76
C ALA A 176 -0.13 3.52 2.42
N ALA A 177 -0.46 2.27 2.07
CA ALA A 177 -1.81 1.88 1.70
C ALA A 177 -2.78 1.95 2.90
N GLY A 178 -2.33 1.52 4.08
CA GLY A 178 -3.12 1.55 5.30
C GLY A 178 -3.38 2.98 5.80
N SER A 179 -2.39 3.86 5.74
CA SER A 179 -2.56 5.28 6.07
C SER A 179 -3.54 5.96 5.12
N LEU A 180 -3.42 5.70 3.82
CA LEU A 180 -4.36 6.23 2.82
C LEU A 180 -5.79 5.71 3.09
N GLN A 181 -5.96 4.42 3.39
CA GLN A 181 -7.26 3.83 3.72
C GLN A 181 -7.88 4.46 4.98
N ALA A 182 -7.07 4.70 6.01
CA ALA A 182 -7.52 5.40 7.21
C ALA A 182 -7.94 6.85 6.93
N PHE A 183 -7.27 7.52 6.01
CA PHE A 183 -7.62 8.88 5.56
C PHE A 183 -8.93 8.87 4.77
N GLU A 184 -9.06 7.99 3.78
CA GLU A 184 -10.28 7.82 2.98
C GLU A 184 -11.51 7.66 3.87
N ARG A 185 -11.45 6.74 4.83
CA ARG A 185 -12.56 6.48 5.76
C ARG A 185 -12.95 7.71 6.57
N ARG A 186 -11.95 8.43 7.15
CA ARG A 186 -12.24 9.61 7.96
C ARG A 186 -12.81 10.76 7.15
N VAL A 187 -12.32 10.95 5.94
CA VAL A 187 -12.86 11.96 5.01
C VAL A 187 -14.29 11.61 4.62
N ARG A 188 -14.56 10.36 4.26
CA ARG A 188 -15.92 9.88 3.94
C ARG A 188 -16.90 10.06 5.11
N ALA A 189 -16.44 9.83 6.33
CA ALA A 189 -17.21 10.04 7.55
C ALA A 189 -17.31 11.51 7.97
N SER A 190 -16.87 12.47 7.15
CA SER A 190 -16.81 13.92 7.46
C SER A 190 -15.99 14.25 8.72
N LYS A 191 -14.99 13.41 9.05
CA LYS A 191 -14.11 13.54 10.20
C LYS A 191 -12.68 13.98 9.82
N ALA A 192 -12.52 14.74 8.73
CA ALA A 192 -11.21 15.17 8.23
C ALA A 192 -10.34 15.89 9.29
N ARG A 193 -10.95 16.65 10.21
CA ARG A 193 -10.22 17.32 11.31
C ARG A 193 -9.54 16.33 12.26
N SER A 194 -10.05 15.12 12.41
CA SER A 194 -9.44 14.10 13.27
C SER A 194 -8.20 13.45 12.66
N LEU A 195 -7.93 13.71 11.37
CA LEU A 195 -6.76 13.18 10.67
C LEU A 195 -5.43 13.64 11.26
N VAL A 196 -5.38 14.88 11.78
CA VAL A 196 -4.15 15.42 12.38
C VAL A 196 -3.71 14.58 13.58
N LYS A 197 -4.67 14.20 14.47
CA LYS A 197 -4.37 13.28 15.58
C LYS A 197 -4.06 11.86 15.08
N ALA A 198 -4.82 11.40 14.08
CA ALA A 198 -4.61 10.08 13.51
C ALA A 198 -3.25 9.92 12.84
N SER A 199 -2.69 11.00 12.25
CA SER A 199 -1.39 10.94 11.60
C SER A 199 -0.25 10.63 12.58
N ASP A 200 -0.33 11.11 13.83
CA ASP A 200 0.67 10.80 14.86
C ASP A 200 0.60 9.30 15.26
N GLU A 201 -0.60 8.76 15.38
CA GLU A 201 -0.82 7.35 15.70
C GLU A 201 -0.38 6.42 14.55
N LEU A 202 -0.68 6.79 13.30
CA LEU A 202 -0.25 6.05 12.11
C LEU A 202 1.28 6.10 11.94
N ALA A 203 1.91 7.22 12.29
CA ALA A 203 3.37 7.34 12.27
C ALA A 203 4.03 6.44 13.32
N SER A 204 3.48 6.42 14.54
CA SER A 204 3.95 5.51 15.60
C SER A 204 3.77 4.05 15.22
N TRP A 205 2.65 3.69 14.59
CA TRP A 205 2.44 2.37 14.04
C TRP A 205 3.47 2.03 12.96
N GLY A 206 3.68 2.92 11.97
CA GLY A 206 4.66 2.69 10.90
C GLY A 206 6.07 2.44 11.44
N ALA A 207 6.43 3.06 12.57
CA ALA A 207 7.72 2.86 13.22
C ALA A 207 7.86 1.49 13.90
N THR A 208 6.80 0.71 14.06
CA THR A 208 6.91 -0.66 14.61
C THR A 208 7.53 -1.65 13.63
N TYR A 209 7.60 -1.32 12.34
CA TYR A 209 8.20 -2.16 11.30
C TYR A 209 9.70 -1.91 11.12
N LEU A 210 10.39 -1.47 12.16
CA LEU A 210 11.83 -1.24 12.14
C LEU A 210 12.58 -2.56 11.97
N THR A 211 12.86 -2.90 10.73
CA THR A 211 13.79 -4.00 10.44
C THR A 211 15.03 -3.43 9.74
N ALA A 212 16.21 -3.70 10.28
CA ALA A 212 17.46 -3.43 9.58
C ALA A 212 17.68 -4.40 8.40
N THR A 213 16.81 -5.39 8.27
CA THR A 213 16.88 -6.42 7.25
C THR A 213 16.04 -6.00 6.06
N PRO A 214 16.62 -5.81 4.87
CA PRO A 214 15.83 -5.64 3.66
C PRO A 214 14.97 -6.88 3.45
N LEU A 215 13.64 -6.73 3.50
CA LEU A 215 12.70 -7.77 3.11
C LEU A 215 12.16 -7.39 1.73
N PRO A 216 12.85 -7.77 0.64
CA PRO A 216 12.37 -7.47 -0.70
C PRO A 216 11.08 -8.24 -0.95
N LEU A 217 10.13 -7.60 -1.63
CA LEU A 217 8.95 -8.31 -2.10
C LEU A 217 9.37 -9.41 -3.09
N PRO A 218 8.68 -10.55 -3.08
CA PRO A 218 8.90 -11.58 -4.08
C PRO A 218 8.62 -11.00 -5.47
N LYS A 219 9.38 -11.47 -6.47
CA LYS A 219 9.16 -11.06 -7.85
C LYS A 219 8.00 -11.88 -8.41
N PRO A 220 6.88 -11.26 -8.83
CA PRO A 220 5.79 -12.01 -9.43
C PRO A 220 6.26 -12.64 -10.75
N GLY A 221 5.60 -13.73 -11.15
CA GLY A 221 5.78 -14.37 -12.44
C GLY A 221 5.34 -13.48 -13.61
N ARG A 222 5.15 -14.08 -14.79
CA ARG A 222 4.51 -13.34 -15.89
C ARG A 222 3.05 -13.08 -15.54
N PRO A 223 2.51 -11.88 -15.86
CA PRO A 223 1.10 -11.61 -15.70
C PRO A 223 0.27 -12.70 -16.40
N THR A 224 -0.64 -13.30 -15.67
CA THR A 224 -1.59 -14.25 -16.26
C THR A 224 -2.78 -13.41 -16.74
N PRO A 225 -3.07 -13.35 -18.06
CA PRO A 225 -4.31 -12.75 -18.52
C PRO A 225 -5.47 -13.45 -17.81
N LEU A 226 -6.43 -12.67 -17.33
CA LEU A 226 -7.69 -13.22 -16.85
C LEU A 226 -8.21 -14.12 -17.97
N ALA A 227 -8.29 -15.42 -17.70
CA ALA A 227 -8.66 -16.37 -18.73
C ALA A 227 -10.05 -15.99 -19.26
N ASP A 228 -10.23 -16.08 -20.57
CA ASP A 228 -11.55 -16.29 -21.15
C ASP A 228 -12.06 -17.65 -20.66
N ALA A 229 -12.40 -17.69 -19.36
CA ALA A 229 -12.94 -18.91 -18.76
C ALA A 229 -14.27 -19.17 -19.46
N PRO A 230 -14.38 -20.28 -20.20
CA PRO A 230 -15.65 -20.59 -20.83
C PRO A 230 -16.69 -20.68 -19.71
N SER A 231 -17.72 -19.85 -19.80
CA SER A 231 -18.88 -19.86 -18.91
C SER A 231 -19.41 -21.31 -18.85
N ARG A 232 -19.00 -22.03 -17.80
CA ARG A 232 -19.51 -23.39 -17.55
C ARG A 232 -20.73 -23.35 -16.62
N SER A 233 -21.61 -22.38 -16.81
CA SER A 233 -22.94 -22.51 -16.26
C SER A 233 -23.66 -23.58 -17.08
N ARG A 234 -23.63 -24.84 -16.64
CA ARG A 234 -24.47 -25.88 -17.22
C ARG A 234 -25.91 -25.41 -17.11
N GLY A 235 -26.50 -25.04 -18.26
CA GLY A 235 -27.91 -24.73 -18.34
C GLY A 235 -28.76 -25.87 -17.74
N LEU A 236 -29.85 -25.52 -17.08
CA LEU A 236 -30.83 -26.54 -16.69
C LEU A 236 -31.25 -27.34 -17.94
N PRO A 237 -31.50 -28.64 -17.79
CA PRO A 237 -32.03 -29.46 -18.90
C PRO A 237 -33.26 -28.78 -19.49
N ARG A 238 -33.45 -28.88 -20.81
CA ARG A 238 -34.57 -28.26 -21.56
C ARG A 238 -35.99 -28.56 -21.01
N ASN A 239 -36.15 -29.48 -20.06
CA ASN A 239 -37.40 -29.89 -19.43
C ASN A 239 -37.60 -29.34 -18.00
N VAL A 240 -37.16 -28.13 -17.72
CA VAL A 240 -37.27 -27.46 -16.39
C VAL A 240 -38.70 -27.32 -15.88
N GLN A 241 -39.72 -27.36 -16.75
CA GLN A 241 -41.13 -27.25 -16.37
C GLN A 241 -41.63 -28.35 -15.40
N ARG A 242 -40.85 -29.43 -15.19
CA ARG A 242 -41.16 -30.54 -14.28
C ARG A 242 -40.42 -30.47 -12.93
N LEU A 243 -39.48 -29.52 -12.74
CA LEU A 243 -38.78 -29.38 -11.46
C LEU A 243 -39.57 -28.51 -10.50
N PRO A 244 -39.68 -28.89 -9.20
CA PRO A 244 -40.30 -28.05 -8.18
C PRO A 244 -39.59 -26.69 -8.08
N ARG A 245 -40.35 -25.61 -7.87
CA ARG A 245 -39.85 -24.24 -7.77
C ARG A 245 -38.67 -24.09 -6.79
N GLN A 246 -38.69 -24.84 -5.70
CA GLN A 246 -37.64 -24.83 -4.68
C GLN A 246 -36.24 -25.24 -5.19
N PHE A 247 -36.16 -25.97 -6.32
CA PHE A 247 -34.89 -26.31 -6.97
C PHE A 247 -34.53 -25.36 -8.12
N VAL A 248 -35.53 -24.80 -8.79
CA VAL A 248 -35.33 -23.88 -9.93
C VAL A 248 -34.85 -22.50 -9.48
N VAL A 249 -35.48 -21.96 -8.42
CA VAL A 249 -35.18 -20.60 -7.94
C VAL A 249 -33.74 -20.44 -7.44
N PRO A 250 -33.21 -21.28 -6.54
CA PRO A 250 -31.82 -21.18 -6.13
C PRO A 250 -30.86 -21.30 -7.32
N HIS A 251 -31.12 -22.24 -8.22
CA HIS A 251 -30.26 -22.43 -9.40
C HIS A 251 -30.28 -21.24 -10.35
N GLN A 252 -31.39 -20.55 -10.54
CA GLN A 252 -31.47 -19.31 -11.32
C GLN A 252 -30.67 -18.19 -10.65
N ARG A 253 -30.78 -18.04 -9.33
CA ARG A 253 -30.00 -17.07 -8.58
C ARG A 253 -28.49 -17.30 -8.72
N ASP A 254 -28.04 -18.54 -8.55
CA ASP A 254 -26.62 -18.92 -8.70
C ASP A 254 -26.10 -18.60 -10.11
N ARG A 255 -26.90 -18.84 -11.16
CA ARG A 255 -26.54 -18.49 -12.53
C ARG A 255 -26.40 -17.00 -12.74
N ILE A 256 -27.27 -16.18 -12.13
CA ILE A 256 -27.17 -14.71 -12.17
C ILE A 256 -25.88 -14.27 -11.49
N LEU A 257 -25.58 -14.78 -10.30
CA LEU A 257 -24.37 -14.42 -9.57
C LEU A 257 -23.10 -14.81 -10.34
N HIS A 258 -23.11 -16.00 -10.97
CA HIS A 258 -22.00 -16.43 -11.83
C HIS A 258 -21.86 -15.52 -13.06
N ALA A 259 -22.94 -15.20 -13.75
CA ALA A 259 -22.94 -14.30 -14.89
C ALA A 259 -22.42 -12.89 -14.54
N VAL A 260 -22.84 -12.36 -13.38
CA VAL A 260 -22.33 -11.09 -12.87
C VAL A 260 -20.82 -11.14 -12.65
N THR A 261 -20.31 -12.19 -12.00
CA THR A 261 -18.88 -12.38 -11.76
C THR A 261 -18.09 -12.42 -13.07
N THR A 262 -18.53 -13.25 -14.03
CA THR A 262 -17.87 -13.42 -15.33
C THR A 262 -17.83 -12.13 -16.14
N LEU A 263 -18.97 -11.42 -16.20
CA LEU A 263 -19.06 -10.15 -16.93
C LEU A 263 -18.22 -9.06 -16.24
N ALA A 264 -18.27 -8.97 -14.91
CA ALA A 264 -17.47 -7.99 -14.15
C ALA A 264 -15.98 -8.16 -14.41
N ALA A 265 -15.49 -9.39 -14.47
CA ALA A 265 -14.09 -9.67 -14.78
C ALA A 265 -13.68 -9.22 -16.19
N ARG A 266 -14.61 -9.25 -17.16
CA ARG A 266 -14.34 -8.91 -18.57
C ARG A 266 -14.55 -7.41 -18.88
N GLU A 267 -15.61 -6.83 -18.40
CA GLU A 267 -16.13 -5.53 -18.86
C GLU A 267 -16.13 -4.46 -17.77
N GLY A 268 -16.08 -4.85 -16.49
CA GLY A 268 -16.23 -3.96 -15.34
C GLY A 268 -17.69 -3.54 -15.09
N TYR A 269 -17.96 -3.03 -13.88
CA TYR A 269 -19.33 -2.70 -13.43
C TYR A 269 -20.05 -1.69 -14.34
N ALA A 270 -19.35 -0.66 -14.81
CA ALA A 270 -19.99 0.46 -15.52
C ALA A 270 -20.65 0.01 -16.81
N ASP A 271 -19.99 -0.85 -17.57
CA ASP A 271 -20.36 -1.21 -18.94
C ASP A 271 -21.38 -2.36 -19.03
N ILE A 272 -21.62 -3.05 -17.91
CA ILE A 272 -22.54 -4.18 -17.87
C ILE A 272 -23.98 -3.71 -17.67
N GLY A 273 -24.87 -4.14 -18.56
CA GLY A 273 -26.32 -3.96 -18.45
C GLY A 273 -27.05 -5.21 -17.98
N ILE A 274 -28.25 -5.07 -17.39
CA ILE A 274 -29.12 -6.21 -17.02
C ILE A 274 -29.41 -7.14 -18.18
N PRO A 275 -29.61 -6.66 -19.43
CA PRO A 275 -29.76 -7.55 -20.60
C PRO A 275 -28.55 -8.47 -20.83
N ALA A 276 -27.33 -7.96 -20.66
CA ALA A 276 -26.10 -8.78 -20.78
C ALA A 276 -26.05 -9.85 -19.70
N ILE A 277 -26.36 -9.49 -18.43
CA ILE A 277 -26.43 -10.44 -17.30
C ILE A 277 -27.48 -11.53 -17.60
N ALA A 278 -28.66 -11.15 -18.07
CA ALA A 278 -29.72 -12.10 -18.37
C ALA A 278 -29.32 -13.06 -19.51
N THR A 279 -28.66 -12.57 -20.54
CA THR A 279 -28.14 -13.38 -21.65
C THR A 279 -27.07 -14.36 -21.18
N GLU A 280 -26.07 -13.89 -20.43
CA GLU A 280 -24.99 -14.72 -19.90
C GLU A 280 -25.55 -15.78 -18.93
N ALA A 281 -26.49 -15.38 -18.05
CA ALA A 281 -27.18 -16.29 -17.16
C ALA A 281 -28.20 -17.20 -17.86
N GLN A 282 -28.47 -17.03 -19.16
CA GLN A 282 -29.49 -17.74 -19.92
C GLN A 282 -30.88 -17.72 -19.26
N ILE A 283 -31.32 -16.55 -18.83
CA ILE A 283 -32.63 -16.29 -18.22
C ILE A 283 -33.32 -15.14 -18.94
N SER A 284 -34.61 -14.93 -18.64
CA SER A 284 -35.33 -13.72 -19.07
C SER A 284 -34.98 -12.53 -18.17
N ILE A 285 -35.06 -11.30 -18.68
CA ILE A 285 -34.96 -10.07 -17.88
C ILE A 285 -36.00 -10.06 -16.75
N ARG A 286 -37.20 -10.57 -17.01
CA ARG A 286 -38.25 -10.73 -15.99
C ARG A 286 -37.77 -11.65 -14.86
N THR A 287 -37.09 -12.76 -15.18
CA THR A 287 -36.52 -13.66 -14.19
C THR A 287 -35.43 -12.98 -13.36
N PHE A 288 -34.60 -12.13 -13.99
CA PHE A 288 -33.62 -11.33 -13.25
C PHE A 288 -34.33 -10.48 -12.17
N TYR A 289 -35.37 -9.73 -12.54
CA TYR A 289 -36.12 -8.89 -11.61
C TYR A 289 -36.93 -9.66 -10.55
N GLN A 290 -37.12 -10.96 -10.69
CA GLN A 290 -37.67 -11.82 -9.62
C GLN A 290 -36.66 -12.13 -8.51
N HIS A 291 -35.34 -11.97 -8.79
CA HIS A 291 -34.26 -12.26 -7.86
C HIS A 291 -33.55 -11.02 -7.35
N PHE A 292 -33.46 -9.97 -8.14
CA PHE A 292 -32.75 -8.73 -7.84
C PHE A 292 -33.53 -7.54 -8.38
N SER A 293 -33.69 -6.50 -7.54
CA SER A 293 -34.38 -5.26 -7.93
C SER A 293 -33.54 -4.37 -8.86
N SER A 294 -32.23 -4.56 -8.84
CA SER A 294 -31.28 -3.74 -9.60
C SER A 294 -29.99 -4.49 -9.93
N LYS A 295 -29.22 -3.95 -10.86
CA LYS A 295 -27.85 -4.38 -11.12
C LYS A 295 -27.00 -4.26 -9.86
N HIS A 296 -27.13 -3.17 -9.13
CA HIS A 296 -26.41 -2.88 -7.89
C HIS A 296 -26.62 -4.00 -6.86
N GLU A 297 -27.85 -4.42 -6.63
CA GLU A 297 -28.16 -5.50 -5.69
C GLU A 297 -27.55 -6.84 -6.10
N ALA A 298 -27.55 -7.17 -7.40
CA ALA A 298 -26.91 -8.38 -7.89
C ALA A 298 -25.39 -8.38 -7.67
N PHE A 299 -24.72 -7.25 -7.89
CA PHE A 299 -23.28 -7.09 -7.68
C PHE A 299 -22.92 -7.15 -6.19
N THR A 300 -23.65 -6.47 -5.31
CA THR A 300 -23.42 -6.54 -3.87
C THR A 300 -23.66 -7.94 -3.31
N ALA A 301 -24.63 -8.69 -3.85
CA ALA A 301 -24.88 -10.07 -3.47
C ALA A 301 -23.71 -11.01 -3.89
N VAL A 302 -23.07 -10.77 -5.02
CA VAL A 302 -21.82 -11.50 -5.40
C VAL A 302 -20.73 -11.23 -4.38
N TYR A 303 -20.53 -9.97 -4.00
CA TYR A 303 -19.55 -9.60 -3.00
C TYR A 303 -19.81 -10.28 -1.65
N ASP A 304 -21.04 -10.20 -1.14
CA ASP A 304 -21.43 -10.80 0.14
C ASP A 304 -21.15 -12.32 0.16
N LEU A 305 -21.47 -13.02 -0.94
CA LEU A 305 -21.19 -14.44 -1.08
C LEU A 305 -19.70 -14.76 -1.13
N ALA A 306 -18.93 -13.99 -1.92
CA ALA A 306 -17.49 -14.18 -2.07
C ALA A 306 -16.76 -13.86 -0.76
N PHE A 307 -17.10 -12.74 -0.13
CA PHE A 307 -16.55 -12.33 1.16
C PHE A 307 -16.90 -13.34 2.28
N GLY A 308 -18.15 -13.79 2.35
CA GLY A 308 -18.55 -14.79 3.34
C GLY A 308 -17.75 -16.10 3.21
N LYS A 309 -17.51 -16.57 2.00
CA LYS A 309 -16.66 -17.76 1.75
C LYS A 309 -15.20 -17.51 2.14
N LEU A 310 -14.66 -16.36 1.75
CA LEU A 310 -13.30 -15.96 2.08
C LEU A 310 -13.11 -15.89 3.59
N PHE A 311 -13.99 -15.16 4.28
CA PHE A 311 -13.94 -14.97 5.72
C PHE A 311 -14.09 -16.30 6.49
N ALA A 312 -15.05 -17.15 6.11
CA ALA A 312 -15.26 -18.45 6.74
C ALA A 312 -14.01 -19.36 6.62
N ARG A 313 -13.34 -19.35 5.47
CA ARG A 313 -12.10 -20.14 5.27
C ARG A 313 -10.95 -19.60 6.09
N THR A 314 -10.78 -18.28 6.12
CA THR A 314 -9.75 -17.61 6.92
C THR A 314 -9.98 -17.88 8.40
N TRP A 315 -11.22 -17.73 8.86
CA TRP A 315 -11.61 -18.03 10.24
C TRP A 315 -11.34 -19.48 10.62
N ALA A 316 -11.76 -20.44 9.80
CA ALA A 316 -11.55 -21.87 10.06
C ALA A 316 -10.06 -22.22 10.17
N ALA A 317 -9.22 -21.65 9.31
CA ALA A 317 -7.78 -21.87 9.34
C ALA A 317 -7.14 -21.27 10.61
N ALA A 318 -7.55 -20.07 11.00
CA ALA A 318 -7.07 -19.41 12.21
C ALA A 318 -7.55 -20.13 13.49
N ALA A 319 -8.84 -20.49 13.57
CA ALA A 319 -9.44 -21.13 14.74
C ALA A 319 -8.90 -22.55 15.00
N ALA A 320 -8.28 -23.20 14.03
CA ALA A 320 -7.65 -24.50 14.18
C ALA A 320 -6.29 -24.44 14.91
N GLN A 321 -5.75 -23.25 15.16
CA GLN A 321 -4.43 -23.08 15.75
C GLN A 321 -4.51 -22.86 17.27
N SER A 322 -3.45 -23.27 17.98
CA SER A 322 -3.37 -23.13 19.43
C SER A 322 -2.72 -21.82 19.89
N SER A 323 -1.92 -21.18 19.03
CA SER A 323 -1.29 -19.88 19.32
C SER A 323 -1.87 -18.78 18.43
N TRP A 324 -1.89 -17.54 18.94
CA TRP A 324 -2.32 -16.38 18.16
C TRP A 324 -1.45 -16.16 16.92
N SER A 325 -0.14 -16.28 17.05
CA SER A 325 0.80 -16.07 15.95
C SER A 325 0.60 -17.08 14.82
N ASP A 326 0.36 -18.35 15.16
CA ASP A 326 0.05 -19.39 14.17
C ASP A 326 -1.34 -19.15 13.56
N ALA A 327 -2.32 -18.71 14.35
CA ALA A 327 -3.65 -18.37 13.85
C ALA A 327 -3.59 -17.25 12.80
N VAL A 328 -2.78 -16.21 13.05
CA VAL A 328 -2.54 -15.14 12.07
C VAL A 328 -1.86 -15.71 10.81
N ARG A 329 -0.80 -16.50 10.97
CA ARG A 329 -0.07 -17.07 9.82
C ARG A 329 -0.97 -17.95 8.94
N GLU A 330 -1.69 -18.89 9.54
CA GLU A 330 -2.55 -19.79 8.77
C GLU A 330 -3.79 -19.09 8.22
N GLY A 331 -4.33 -18.12 8.94
CA GLY A 331 -5.39 -17.24 8.45
C GLY A 331 -4.96 -16.45 7.21
N VAL A 332 -3.79 -15.78 7.25
CA VAL A 332 -3.25 -15.06 6.09
C VAL A 332 -3.00 -16.01 4.90
N ARG A 333 -2.43 -17.19 5.14
CA ARG A 333 -2.24 -18.20 4.08
C ARG A 333 -3.55 -18.62 3.42
N ALA A 334 -4.58 -18.87 4.24
CA ALA A 334 -5.90 -19.25 3.74
C ALA A 334 -6.53 -18.11 2.93
N TRP A 335 -6.37 -16.87 3.39
CA TRP A 335 -6.86 -15.67 2.73
C TRP A 335 -6.25 -15.48 1.34
N VAL A 336 -4.91 -15.40 1.23
CA VAL A 336 -4.23 -15.24 -0.07
C VAL A 336 -4.42 -16.48 -0.96
N GLY A 337 -4.52 -17.67 -0.37
CA GLY A 337 -4.80 -18.90 -1.09
C GLY A 337 -6.19 -18.92 -1.74
N TYR A 338 -7.19 -18.27 -1.12
CA TYR A 338 -8.51 -18.08 -1.75
C TYR A 338 -8.43 -17.04 -2.87
N VAL A 339 -7.79 -15.90 -2.64
CA VAL A 339 -7.58 -14.85 -3.65
C VAL A 339 -6.92 -15.42 -4.91
N ALA A 340 -5.88 -16.23 -4.75
CA ALA A 340 -5.17 -16.85 -5.87
C ALA A 340 -6.01 -17.86 -6.67
N LYS A 341 -6.96 -18.53 -6.01
CA LYS A 341 -7.86 -19.51 -6.65
C LYS A 341 -9.05 -18.87 -7.36
N GLU A 342 -9.42 -17.67 -6.97
CA GLU A 342 -10.61 -16.97 -7.45
C GLU A 342 -10.22 -15.57 -7.99
N PRO A 343 -9.35 -15.48 -9.02
CA PRO A 343 -8.78 -14.20 -9.48
C PRO A 343 -9.85 -13.20 -9.95
N ASP A 344 -10.92 -13.68 -10.57
CA ASP A 344 -12.02 -12.83 -11.05
C ASP A 344 -12.79 -12.21 -9.87
N LEU A 345 -13.09 -13.01 -8.84
CA LEU A 345 -13.72 -12.52 -7.60
C LEU A 345 -12.81 -11.58 -6.83
N ALA A 346 -11.50 -11.84 -6.83
CA ALA A 346 -10.52 -10.97 -6.22
C ALA A 346 -10.47 -9.59 -6.90
N ARG A 347 -10.38 -9.56 -8.23
CA ARG A 347 -10.43 -8.32 -9.00
C ARG A 347 -11.72 -7.55 -8.74
N PHE A 348 -12.85 -8.26 -8.79
CA PHE A 348 -14.15 -7.69 -8.50
C PHE A 348 -14.19 -7.05 -7.09
N GLY A 349 -13.79 -7.79 -6.05
CA GLY A 349 -13.82 -7.31 -4.67
C GLY A 349 -12.88 -6.14 -4.38
N PHE A 350 -11.67 -6.15 -4.95
CA PHE A 350 -10.66 -5.13 -4.69
C PHE A 350 -10.77 -3.88 -5.58
N SER A 351 -11.42 -3.96 -6.73
CA SER A 351 -11.48 -2.87 -7.70
C SER A 351 -12.90 -2.43 -8.04
N ASP A 352 -13.74 -3.35 -8.51
CA ASP A 352 -15.04 -2.98 -9.07
C ASP A 352 -16.02 -2.52 -7.98
N MET A 353 -15.96 -3.14 -6.78
CA MET A 353 -16.81 -2.74 -5.65
C MET A 353 -16.65 -1.27 -5.27
N LEU A 354 -15.44 -0.71 -5.40
CA LEU A 354 -15.16 0.70 -5.10
C LEU A 354 -15.87 1.66 -6.07
N THR A 355 -16.26 1.19 -7.27
CA THR A 355 -16.90 2.00 -8.32
C THR A 355 -18.43 1.89 -8.34
N ILE A 356 -19.00 0.96 -7.58
CA ILE A 356 -20.44 0.68 -7.59
C ILE A 356 -21.24 1.79 -6.88
N GLY A 357 -20.67 2.35 -5.82
CA GLY A 357 -21.29 3.41 -5.05
C GLY A 357 -21.04 3.28 -3.55
N ARG A 358 -21.63 4.19 -2.80
CA ARG A 358 -21.36 4.36 -1.36
C ARG A 358 -21.61 3.09 -0.54
N GLU A 359 -22.75 2.42 -0.74
CA GLU A 359 -23.09 1.19 -0.02
C GLU A 359 -22.07 0.07 -0.24
N ALA A 360 -21.59 -0.08 -1.48
CA ALA A 360 -20.58 -1.08 -1.80
C ALA A 360 -19.23 -0.78 -1.12
N VAL A 361 -18.86 0.49 -1.05
CA VAL A 361 -17.64 0.91 -0.35
C VAL A 361 -17.76 0.70 1.16
N GLU A 362 -18.93 0.93 1.76
CA GLU A 362 -19.21 0.63 3.17
C GLU A 362 -19.05 -0.87 3.46
N LYS A 363 -19.50 -1.76 2.56
CA LYS A 363 -19.29 -3.21 2.68
C LYS A 363 -17.80 -3.59 2.63
N VAL A 364 -16.99 -2.91 1.82
CA VAL A 364 -15.54 -3.11 1.78
C VAL A 364 -14.89 -2.64 3.10
N ASP A 365 -15.34 -1.53 3.67
CA ASP A 365 -14.88 -1.07 4.98
C ASP A 365 -15.23 -2.08 6.09
N ASP A 366 -16.44 -2.61 6.09
CA ASP A 366 -16.88 -3.64 7.04
C ASP A 366 -16.01 -4.89 6.96
N ALA A 367 -15.55 -5.25 5.75
CA ALA A 367 -14.62 -6.35 5.54
C ALA A 367 -13.26 -6.09 6.21
N TYR A 368 -12.73 -4.87 6.12
CA TYR A 368 -11.47 -4.51 6.79
C TYR A 368 -11.60 -4.56 8.32
N TYR A 369 -12.75 -4.15 8.85
CA TYR A 369 -13.04 -4.31 10.28
C TYR A 369 -13.13 -5.76 10.71
N ALA A 370 -13.84 -6.58 9.94
CA ALA A 370 -13.98 -8.00 10.25
C ALA A 370 -12.61 -8.72 10.26
N PHE A 371 -11.71 -8.38 9.34
CA PHE A 371 -10.35 -8.94 9.34
C PHE A 371 -9.49 -8.33 10.45
N GLY A 372 -9.61 -7.03 10.74
CA GLY A 372 -8.93 -6.39 11.86
C GLY A 372 -9.31 -7.02 13.20
N ASP A 373 -10.58 -7.29 13.42
CA ASP A 373 -11.09 -7.99 14.60
C ASP A 373 -10.64 -9.46 14.64
N LEU A 374 -10.72 -10.17 13.52
CA LEU A 374 -10.28 -11.56 13.42
C LEU A 374 -8.81 -11.72 13.85
N PHE A 375 -7.92 -10.92 13.28
CA PHE A 375 -6.48 -10.97 13.58
C PHE A 375 -6.13 -10.31 14.92
N GLY A 376 -7.02 -9.50 15.49
CA GLY A 376 -6.87 -8.92 16.82
C GLY A 376 -7.21 -9.88 17.96
N ARG A 377 -8.06 -10.89 17.73
CA ARG A 377 -8.55 -11.80 18.77
C ARG A 377 -7.46 -12.71 19.30
N GLY A 378 -7.30 -12.73 20.63
CA GLY A 378 -6.33 -13.59 21.30
C GLY A 378 -4.88 -13.07 21.23
N ARG A 379 -4.70 -11.81 20.83
CA ARG A 379 -3.39 -11.15 20.82
C ARG A 379 -2.76 -11.19 22.21
N PRO A 380 -1.48 -11.58 22.35
CA PRO A 380 -0.80 -11.62 23.64
C PRO A 380 -0.40 -10.22 24.12
N GLY A 381 -0.41 -10.01 25.44
CA GLY A 381 0.13 -8.82 26.11
C GLY A 381 -0.80 -7.60 26.19
N ASP A 382 -0.34 -6.60 26.96
CA ASP A 382 -1.07 -5.33 27.19
C ASP A 382 -0.92 -4.31 26.03
N HIS A 383 -0.35 -4.70 24.90
CA HIS A 383 -0.18 -3.83 23.74
C HIS A 383 -1.48 -3.79 22.94
N GLU A 384 -2.40 -2.96 23.38
CA GLU A 384 -3.59 -2.64 22.58
C GLU A 384 -3.16 -1.95 21.28
N VAL A 385 -3.24 -2.69 20.19
CA VAL A 385 -3.25 -2.06 18.86
C VAL A 385 -4.63 -1.44 18.67
N SER A 386 -4.67 -0.15 18.50
CA SER A 386 -5.93 0.58 18.40
C SER A 386 -6.78 0.11 17.21
N GLU A 387 -8.09 0.38 17.27
CA GLU A 387 -9.00 0.11 16.15
C GLU A 387 -8.53 0.77 14.84
N LEU A 388 -7.99 2.01 14.93
CA LEU A 388 -7.44 2.71 13.77
C LEU A 388 -6.29 1.93 13.13
N VAL A 389 -5.34 1.48 13.95
CA VAL A 389 -4.15 0.76 13.47
C VAL A 389 -4.55 -0.61 12.94
N SER A 390 -5.43 -1.35 13.62
CA SER A 390 -5.96 -2.64 13.14
C SER A 390 -6.64 -2.50 11.77
N TYR A 391 -7.45 -1.46 11.59
CA TYR A 391 -8.08 -1.13 10.32
C TYR A 391 -7.03 -0.75 9.25
N ALA A 392 -6.02 0.05 9.60
CA ALA A 392 -4.96 0.44 8.69
C ALA A 392 -4.10 -0.77 8.25
N ILE A 393 -3.80 -1.71 9.15
CA ILE A 393 -3.11 -2.95 8.80
C ILE A 393 -3.95 -3.75 7.80
N ALA A 394 -5.24 -3.98 8.08
CA ALA A 394 -6.14 -4.72 7.19
C ALA A 394 -6.24 -4.04 5.80
N GLY A 395 -6.43 -2.72 5.76
CA GLY A 395 -6.45 -1.95 4.52
C GLY A 395 -5.10 -1.94 3.79
N GLY A 396 -4.00 -1.92 4.53
CA GLY A 396 -2.64 -1.94 3.99
C GLY A 396 -2.29 -3.25 3.30
N ILE A 397 -2.53 -4.38 3.97
CA ILE A 397 -2.31 -5.72 3.38
C ILE A 397 -3.24 -5.96 2.19
N ALA A 398 -4.52 -5.57 2.29
CA ALA A 398 -5.47 -5.67 1.19
C ALA A 398 -5.05 -4.78 0.01
N GLY A 399 -4.53 -3.58 0.26
CA GLY A 399 -4.03 -2.67 -0.77
C GLY A 399 -2.83 -3.22 -1.55
N LEU A 400 -1.90 -3.90 -0.87
CA LEU A 400 -0.77 -4.58 -1.52
C LEU A 400 -1.28 -5.73 -2.42
N VAL A 401 -2.17 -6.58 -1.90
CA VAL A 401 -2.76 -7.68 -2.66
C VAL A 401 -3.58 -7.15 -3.85
N ALA A 402 -4.39 -6.09 -3.63
CA ALA A 402 -5.17 -5.44 -4.70
C ALA A 402 -4.29 -4.95 -5.85
N THR A 403 -3.09 -4.43 -5.55
CA THR A 403 -2.14 -4.01 -6.57
C THR A 403 -1.65 -5.20 -7.40
N TRP A 404 -1.25 -6.29 -6.76
CA TRP A 404 -0.83 -7.51 -7.47
C TRP A 404 -1.94 -8.09 -8.34
N VAL A 405 -3.17 -8.13 -7.82
CA VAL A 405 -4.35 -8.58 -8.57
C VAL A 405 -4.60 -7.69 -9.79
N ALA A 406 -4.52 -6.37 -9.63
CA ALA A 406 -4.74 -5.41 -10.71
C ALA A 406 -3.66 -5.50 -11.81
N ASP A 407 -2.42 -5.84 -11.42
CA ASP A 407 -1.28 -6.00 -12.34
C ASP A 407 -1.25 -7.40 -13.00
N GLY A 408 -2.27 -8.25 -12.77
CA GLY A 408 -2.42 -9.57 -13.37
C GLY A 408 -1.67 -10.69 -12.64
N HIS A 409 -1.25 -10.47 -11.40
CA HIS A 409 -0.49 -11.43 -10.59
C HIS A 409 -1.33 -12.09 -9.48
N ALA A 410 -2.64 -12.20 -9.69
CA ALA A 410 -3.55 -12.77 -8.69
C ALA A 410 -3.15 -14.18 -8.23
N VAL A 411 -2.61 -15.01 -9.13
CA VAL A 411 -2.15 -16.36 -8.79
C VAL A 411 -0.88 -16.37 -7.93
N ASP A 412 -0.08 -15.31 -8.01
CA ASP A 412 1.20 -15.18 -7.31
C ASP A 412 1.05 -14.58 -5.91
N VAL A 413 -0.13 -14.06 -5.52
CA VAL A 413 -0.34 -13.39 -4.22
C VAL A 413 -0.03 -14.28 -3.02
N GLN A 414 -0.02 -15.60 -3.20
CA GLN A 414 0.39 -16.55 -2.15
C GLN A 414 1.85 -16.32 -1.69
N GLN A 415 2.71 -15.82 -2.58
CA GLN A 415 4.10 -15.50 -2.26
C GLN A 415 4.21 -14.32 -1.28
N LEU A 416 3.16 -13.51 -1.15
CA LEU A 416 3.10 -12.42 -0.18
C LEU A 416 2.78 -12.90 1.24
N ALA A 417 2.32 -14.14 1.44
CA ALA A 417 1.86 -14.63 2.74
C ALA A 417 2.86 -14.36 3.89
N PRO A 418 4.18 -14.62 3.75
CA PRO A 418 5.14 -14.30 4.81
C PRO A 418 5.18 -12.81 5.16
N HIS A 419 5.20 -11.93 4.15
CA HIS A 419 5.27 -10.48 4.33
C HIS A 419 3.99 -9.90 4.96
N LEU A 420 2.82 -10.42 4.56
CA LEU A 420 1.54 -10.02 5.13
C LEU A 420 1.39 -10.52 6.56
N THR A 421 1.87 -11.74 6.86
CA THR A 421 1.93 -12.29 8.23
C THR A 421 2.81 -11.40 9.10
N TYR A 422 4.00 -11.07 8.65
CA TYR A 422 4.90 -10.14 9.34
C TYR A 422 4.22 -8.79 9.61
N ALA A 423 3.53 -8.23 8.62
CA ALA A 423 2.85 -6.94 8.76
C ALA A 423 1.74 -6.94 9.83
N VAL A 424 1.08 -8.07 10.06
CA VAL A 424 0.09 -8.22 11.15
C VAL A 424 0.77 -8.43 12.50
N LEU A 425 1.85 -9.21 12.55
CA LEU A 425 2.48 -9.64 13.79
C LEU A 425 3.42 -8.59 14.39
N ALA A 426 4.24 -7.92 13.58
CA ALA A 426 5.31 -7.06 14.06
C ALA A 426 4.85 -5.94 15.01
N PRO A 427 3.70 -5.27 14.81
CA PRO A 427 3.20 -4.27 15.75
C PRO A 427 2.82 -4.82 17.13
N ALA A 428 2.60 -6.13 17.25
CA ALA A 428 2.11 -6.76 18.47
C ALA A 428 3.19 -7.55 19.24
N ILE A 429 4.07 -8.26 18.53
CA ILE A 429 5.06 -9.16 19.15
C ILE A 429 6.51 -8.75 18.86
N GLY A 430 6.72 -7.62 18.18
CA GLY A 430 8.05 -7.15 17.82
C GLY A 430 8.61 -7.80 16.56
N ASP A 431 9.67 -7.18 16.03
CA ASP A 431 10.26 -7.52 14.73
C ASP A 431 10.85 -8.93 14.68
N ALA A 432 11.65 -9.30 15.67
CA ALA A 432 12.37 -10.57 15.67
C ALA A 432 11.44 -11.80 15.68
N GLU A 433 10.45 -11.79 16.57
CA GLU A 433 9.48 -12.86 16.68
C GLU A 433 8.57 -12.92 15.45
N ALA A 434 8.14 -11.75 14.95
CA ALA A 434 7.33 -11.67 13.73
C ALA A 434 8.07 -12.21 12.50
N LEU A 435 9.38 -11.94 12.35
CA LEU A 435 10.21 -12.51 11.29
C LEU A 435 10.32 -14.03 11.41
N HIS A 436 10.52 -14.54 12.62
CA HIS A 436 10.60 -15.97 12.88
C HIS A 436 9.29 -16.68 12.51
N VAL A 437 8.16 -16.22 13.03
CA VAL A 437 6.86 -16.85 12.79
C VAL A 437 6.44 -16.75 11.33
N SER A 438 6.72 -15.63 10.66
CA SER A 438 6.38 -15.45 9.23
C SER A 438 7.26 -16.30 8.30
N GLY A 439 8.38 -16.82 8.77
CA GLY A 439 9.34 -17.57 7.96
C GLY A 439 10.21 -16.68 7.06
N LEU A 440 10.29 -15.39 7.37
CA LEU A 440 11.21 -14.46 6.72
C LEU A 440 12.55 -14.54 7.46
N ALA A 441 13.52 -15.21 6.84
CA ALA A 441 14.86 -15.27 7.43
C ALA A 441 15.48 -13.86 7.45
N PRO A 442 16.07 -13.41 8.56
CA PRO A 442 16.83 -12.18 8.57
C PRO A 442 18.01 -12.31 7.59
N VAL A 443 18.11 -11.38 6.66
CA VAL A 443 19.32 -11.29 5.83
C VAL A 443 20.45 -10.79 6.73
N PRO A 444 21.59 -11.46 6.80
CA PRO A 444 22.72 -10.99 7.59
C PRO A 444 23.06 -9.54 7.22
N VAL A 445 23.24 -8.68 8.22
CA VAL A 445 23.71 -7.32 7.99
C VAL A 445 25.15 -7.43 7.50
N VAL A 446 25.36 -7.27 6.20
CA VAL A 446 26.71 -7.16 5.63
C VAL A 446 27.21 -5.77 5.95
N VAL A 447 27.99 -5.65 7.02
CA VAL A 447 28.74 -4.41 7.27
C VAL A 447 29.79 -4.30 6.17
N PRO A 448 29.83 -3.22 5.38
CA PRO A 448 30.87 -3.05 4.37
C PRO A 448 32.24 -3.14 5.05
N VAL A 449 33.06 -4.08 4.64
CA VAL A 449 34.44 -4.14 5.11
C VAL A 449 35.15 -2.95 4.44
N PRO A 450 35.64 -1.96 5.21
CA PRO A 450 36.36 -0.85 4.61
C PRO A 450 37.55 -1.40 3.86
N GLU A 451 37.77 -0.90 2.64
CA GLU A 451 38.95 -1.28 1.87
C GLU A 451 40.23 -0.88 2.62
N PRO A 452 41.22 -1.75 2.66
CA PRO A 452 42.49 -1.44 3.32
C PRO A 452 43.10 -0.18 2.72
N VAL A 453 43.36 0.84 3.54
CA VAL A 453 43.83 2.16 3.13
C VAL A 453 45.35 2.16 2.87
N ASN A 454 46.11 1.24 3.50
CA ASN A 454 47.55 1.12 3.36
C ASN A 454 48.04 -0.33 3.20
N ASP A 455 49.32 -0.48 2.89
CA ASP A 455 49.93 -1.77 2.67
C ASP A 455 49.92 -2.69 3.91
N GLY A 456 50.11 -2.12 5.11
CA GLY A 456 50.03 -2.87 6.36
C GLY A 456 48.67 -3.50 6.57
N GLN A 457 47.61 -2.75 6.35
CA GLN A 457 46.23 -3.25 6.46
C GLN A 457 45.93 -4.31 5.39
N ARG A 458 46.44 -4.16 4.18
CA ARG A 458 46.30 -5.18 3.12
C ARG A 458 46.98 -6.48 3.50
N VAL A 459 48.17 -6.40 4.06
CA VAL A 459 48.94 -7.57 4.51
C VAL A 459 48.29 -8.23 5.71
N ALA A 460 47.79 -7.44 6.70
CA ALA A 460 47.06 -7.97 7.87
C ALA A 460 45.78 -8.71 7.46
N ALA A 461 44.99 -8.16 6.55
CA ALA A 461 43.79 -8.80 6.03
C ALA A 461 44.11 -10.11 5.29
N ALA A 462 45.15 -10.12 4.47
CA ALA A 462 45.63 -11.32 3.76
C ALA A 462 46.18 -12.38 4.73
N PHE A 463 46.83 -11.95 5.82
CA PHE A 463 47.33 -12.82 6.88
C PHE A 463 46.16 -13.50 7.59
N ALA A 464 45.13 -12.73 8.02
CA ALA A 464 43.93 -13.26 8.65
C ALA A 464 43.23 -14.31 7.76
N ALA A 465 43.09 -14.03 6.48
CA ALA A 465 42.51 -14.98 5.51
C ALA A 465 43.31 -16.28 5.41
N LEU A 466 44.64 -16.19 5.40
CA LEU A 466 45.53 -17.37 5.38
C LEU A 466 45.49 -18.15 6.67
N VAL A 467 45.35 -17.48 7.83
CA VAL A 467 45.19 -18.13 9.14
C VAL A 467 43.87 -18.90 9.16
N ALA A 468 42.78 -18.33 8.64
CA ALA A 468 41.49 -19.01 8.54
C ALA A 468 41.53 -20.27 7.64
N GLU A 469 42.34 -20.25 6.57
CA GLU A 469 42.44 -21.35 5.62
C GLU A 469 43.33 -22.52 6.13
N LYS A 470 44.41 -22.25 6.83
CA LYS A 470 45.44 -23.24 7.12
C LYS A 470 46.02 -23.17 8.54
N GLY A 471 45.51 -22.30 9.38
CA GLY A 471 45.97 -22.09 10.75
C GLY A 471 47.17 -21.14 10.88
N TYR A 472 47.34 -20.61 12.11
CA TYR A 472 48.36 -19.61 12.41
C TYR A 472 49.80 -20.15 12.20
N ALA A 473 50.06 -21.38 12.71
CA ALA A 473 51.41 -21.99 12.62
C ALA A 473 51.90 -22.23 11.20
N ALA A 474 51.00 -22.37 10.22
CA ALA A 474 51.33 -22.60 8.83
C ALA A 474 51.37 -21.30 7.99
N THR A 475 51.09 -20.12 8.60
CA THR A 475 51.01 -18.84 7.92
C THR A 475 52.25 -17.99 8.16
N THR A 476 52.82 -17.41 7.10
CA THR A 476 54.01 -16.56 7.19
C THR A 476 53.75 -15.18 6.59
N LEU A 477 54.43 -14.14 7.09
CA LEU A 477 54.34 -12.79 6.53
C LEU A 477 54.65 -12.72 5.01
N LYS A 478 55.60 -13.54 4.55
CA LYS A 478 55.92 -13.63 3.11
C LYS A 478 54.76 -14.16 2.25
N GLN A 479 53.96 -15.08 2.81
CA GLN A 479 52.75 -15.57 2.12
C GLN A 479 51.66 -14.51 2.10
N ALA A 480 51.49 -13.78 3.21
CA ALA A 480 50.52 -12.69 3.35
C ALA A 480 50.88 -11.53 2.38
N ALA A 481 52.15 -11.15 2.31
CA ALA A 481 52.63 -10.14 1.38
C ALA A 481 52.31 -10.50 -0.08
N ARG A 482 52.60 -11.74 -0.48
CA ARG A 482 52.31 -12.24 -1.84
C ARG A 482 50.82 -12.20 -2.15
N ARG A 483 49.96 -12.62 -1.19
CA ARG A 483 48.52 -12.61 -1.36
C ARG A 483 47.98 -11.19 -1.43
N ALA A 484 48.53 -10.27 -0.62
CA ALA A 484 48.19 -8.84 -0.61
C ALA A 484 48.76 -8.07 -1.82
N LYS A 485 49.61 -8.69 -2.63
CA LYS A 485 50.37 -8.03 -3.73
C LYS A 485 51.22 -6.85 -3.24
N VAL A 486 51.82 -6.99 -2.06
CA VAL A 486 52.73 -6.03 -1.43
C VAL A 486 54.15 -6.58 -1.49
N ASP A 487 55.15 -5.72 -1.72
CA ASP A 487 56.54 -6.16 -1.67
C ASP A 487 56.93 -6.61 -0.27
N VAL A 488 57.60 -7.76 -0.19
CA VAL A 488 58.03 -8.34 1.11
C VAL A 488 58.97 -7.38 1.84
N ALA A 489 59.74 -6.54 1.13
CA ALA A 489 60.63 -5.54 1.73
C ALA A 489 59.85 -4.47 2.49
N VAL A 490 58.67 -4.09 2.02
CA VAL A 490 57.78 -3.08 2.66
C VAL A 490 57.09 -3.65 3.90
N VAL A 491 56.91 -4.97 3.98
CA VAL A 491 56.22 -5.60 5.15
C VAL A 491 56.97 -5.35 6.46
N GLY A 492 58.34 -5.30 6.39
CA GLY A 492 59.18 -5.00 7.57
C GLY A 492 59.03 -3.56 8.09
N GLU A 493 58.41 -2.66 7.35
CA GLU A 493 58.10 -1.31 7.83
C GLU A 493 56.85 -1.29 8.73
N TYR A 494 56.02 -2.34 8.62
CA TYR A 494 54.76 -2.44 9.36
C TYR A 494 54.74 -3.53 10.44
N PHE A 495 55.51 -4.64 10.26
CA PHE A 495 55.48 -5.80 11.13
C PHE A 495 56.87 -6.40 11.32
N ASP A 496 57.28 -6.47 12.57
CA ASP A 496 58.52 -7.17 12.95
C ASP A 496 58.31 -8.69 13.02
N THR A 497 57.13 -9.13 13.42
CA THR A 497 56.82 -10.54 13.59
C THR A 497 55.42 -10.90 13.01
N PRO A 498 55.19 -12.21 12.71
CA PRO A 498 53.83 -12.68 12.38
C PRO A 498 52.82 -12.39 13.47
N ALA A 499 53.23 -12.28 14.75
CA ALA A 499 52.33 -11.95 15.84
C ALA A 499 51.81 -10.50 15.75
N ASP A 500 52.68 -9.55 15.37
CA ASP A 500 52.27 -8.17 15.21
C ASP A 500 51.23 -8.02 14.12
N CYS A 501 51.42 -8.74 13.00
CA CYS A 501 50.46 -8.79 11.92
C CYS A 501 49.12 -9.41 12.33
N ALA A 502 49.16 -10.47 13.15
CA ALA A 502 47.99 -11.12 13.67
C ALA A 502 47.23 -10.21 14.66
N LEU A 503 47.94 -9.48 15.53
CA LEU A 503 47.32 -8.50 16.45
C LEU A 503 46.64 -7.38 15.67
N GLN A 504 47.28 -6.79 14.66
CA GLN A 504 46.66 -5.76 13.85
C GLN A 504 45.41 -6.28 13.08
N ALA A 505 45.48 -7.52 12.61
CA ALA A 505 44.31 -8.15 11.98
C ALA A 505 43.16 -8.37 13.00
N LEU A 506 43.49 -8.74 14.25
CA LEU A 506 42.53 -8.91 15.34
C LEU A 506 41.91 -7.57 15.73
N ASP A 507 42.70 -6.51 15.88
CA ASP A 507 42.22 -5.16 16.19
C ASP A 507 41.24 -4.68 15.12
N ALA A 508 41.60 -4.82 13.86
CA ALA A 508 40.72 -4.46 12.74
C ALA A 508 39.44 -5.31 12.70
N TRP A 509 39.49 -6.56 13.13
CA TRP A 509 38.30 -7.41 13.26
C TRP A 509 37.44 -6.96 14.46
N THR A 510 38.06 -6.65 15.59
CA THR A 510 37.39 -6.16 16.80
C THR A 510 36.66 -4.86 16.54
N ASP A 511 37.33 -3.88 15.92
CA ASP A 511 36.74 -2.60 15.55
C ASP A 511 35.51 -2.76 14.65
N ARG A 512 35.61 -3.65 13.65
CA ARG A 512 34.48 -3.96 12.77
C ARG A 512 33.33 -4.61 13.52
N THR A 513 33.63 -5.54 14.44
CA THR A 513 32.61 -6.22 15.25
C THR A 513 31.87 -5.20 16.13
N PHE A 514 32.63 -4.32 16.82
CA PHE A 514 32.01 -3.26 17.62
C PHE A 514 31.23 -2.25 16.78
N ALA A 515 31.71 -1.88 15.60
CA ALA A 515 30.97 -1.03 14.68
C ALA A 515 29.66 -1.69 14.19
N ALA A 516 29.71 -2.99 13.87
CA ALA A 516 28.53 -3.78 13.52
C ALA A 516 27.52 -3.88 14.68
N MET A 517 28.01 -4.14 15.88
CA MET A 517 27.17 -4.14 17.10
C MET A 517 26.55 -2.76 17.34
N ALA A 518 27.32 -1.70 17.27
CA ALA A 518 26.82 -0.34 17.44
C ALA A 518 25.73 0.01 16.42
N ALA A 519 25.95 -0.35 15.15
CA ALA A 519 24.96 -0.18 14.09
C ALA A 519 23.69 -1.01 14.33
N ALA A 520 23.84 -2.27 14.80
CA ALA A 520 22.73 -3.13 15.14
C ALA A 520 21.92 -2.57 16.34
N PHE A 521 22.59 -2.08 17.38
CA PHE A 521 21.92 -1.44 18.53
C PHE A 521 21.25 -0.12 18.12
N ALA A 522 21.88 0.70 17.28
CA ALA A 522 21.29 1.93 16.77
C ALA A 522 20.02 1.65 15.93
N SER A 523 20.01 0.54 15.19
CA SER A 523 18.85 0.14 14.35
C SER A 523 17.72 -0.54 15.14
N ALA A 524 17.96 -1.03 16.34
CA ALA A 524 16.98 -1.74 17.17
C ALA A 524 17.06 -1.32 18.65
N PRO A 525 16.90 -0.03 18.98
CA PRO A 525 17.14 0.47 20.32
C PRO A 525 16.18 -0.05 21.39
N ARG A 526 15.02 -0.62 20.99
CA ARG A 526 14.00 -1.17 21.90
C ARG A 526 14.03 -2.68 22.02
N ASP A 527 14.78 -3.37 21.19
CA ASP A 527 14.89 -4.84 21.16
C ASP A 527 16.37 -5.25 21.21
N GLY A 528 16.91 -5.34 22.42
CA GLY A 528 18.30 -5.72 22.65
C GLY A 528 18.64 -7.13 22.14
N ALA A 529 17.69 -8.07 22.18
CA ALA A 529 17.91 -9.44 21.69
C ALA A 529 18.08 -9.44 20.16
N LEU A 530 17.26 -8.68 19.44
CA LEU A 530 17.37 -8.50 18.01
C LEU A 530 18.68 -7.80 17.62
N ALA A 531 19.09 -6.78 18.37
CA ALA A 531 20.34 -6.07 18.14
C ALA A 531 21.56 -7.00 18.28
N VAL A 532 21.59 -7.84 19.30
CA VAL A 532 22.64 -8.85 19.49
C VAL A 532 22.62 -9.88 18.35
N HIS A 533 21.46 -10.40 17.99
CA HIS A 533 21.33 -11.37 16.89
C HIS A 533 21.81 -10.81 15.54
N ARG A 534 21.65 -9.51 15.29
CA ARG A 534 22.13 -8.87 14.06
C ARG A 534 23.62 -8.59 14.08
N ALA A 535 24.20 -8.43 15.26
CA ALA A 535 25.61 -8.12 15.44
C ALA A 535 26.51 -9.37 15.35
N LEU A 536 26.00 -10.52 15.77
CA LEU A 536 26.65 -11.83 15.71
C LEU A 536 26.46 -12.50 14.34
#